data_6fcf7fbae4207ba70461551844c4f5c4
#
_entry.id   6fcf7fbae4207ba70461551844c4f5c4
#
_cell.length_a   1.000
_cell.length_b   1.000
_cell.length_c   1.000
_cell.angle_alpha   90.00
_cell.angle_beta   90.00
_cell.angle_gamma   90.00
#
_symmetry.space_group_name_H-M   'P 1'
#
loop_
_entity.id
_entity.type
_entity.pdbx_description
1 polymer ?
#
loop_
_entity_poly.entity_id
_entity_poly.type
_entity_poly.pdbx_seq_one_letter_code
_entity_poly.pdbx_strand_id
1 'polypeptide(L)'
;MDEKRTERQSRSNPPKRRRRRRRLGVVGALLYVAFVIGISTFLATYGWTLANDVLALNKVDHSAVITLPDTIFVEKEIMVETDEMDENGEPIMETKLVDAADIDYVAERLKEGGLIEHEWLFKLFCTITKSDIKLQPGTYTLDTDMDYRAVVANLGSTAANRATVTVTFTEGSTVDQIFEQLEKKGVASVEDLQNMAANHPYKFSFLQEIPLGDYHRLEGYLFPDTYNFYVGDDPKYVINKMLLNFDARFTDEMREKVVEKGYSIYEILTIASLIEKETDGSDEKIIASVIYNRLNSRETAGKLQIDATLVYINGGRKPVEADKEIDSPYNTYMYEGLPAGPIANPGMAAIRAAMNPEKTNYYYYVLNPASNRHEYSTNYRDHVNLVNKYAEK
;
A
#
# COMPACT_ATOMS: atom_id res chain seq x y z
N MET A 1 2.71 94.16 -51.12
CA MET A 1 4.14 94.17 -51.08
C MET A 1 4.55 93.15 -50.00
N ASP A 2 5.28 92.19 -50.37
CA ASP A 2 5.88 91.14 -49.61
C ASP A 2 5.00 89.94 -49.25
N GLU A 3 5.09 88.99 -50.13
CA GLU A 3 4.71 87.60 -49.98
C GLU A 3 5.63 86.92 -48.95
N LYS A 4 5.07 86.36 -47.93
CA LYS A 4 5.76 85.33 -47.08
C LYS A 4 5.32 83.95 -47.44
N ARG A 5 6.16 83.27 -48.16
CA ARG A 5 6.09 81.82 -48.45
C ARG A 5 6.31 80.98 -47.16
N THR A 6 5.30 80.23 -46.73
CA THR A 6 5.40 79.31 -45.62
C THR A 6 5.82 77.96 -46.15
N GLU A 7 7.04 77.54 -45.80
CA GLU A 7 7.54 76.19 -46.03
C GLU A 7 6.86 75.18 -45.05
N ARG A 8 6.17 74.19 -45.61
CA ARG A 8 5.69 73.05 -44.87
C ARG A 8 6.83 72.03 -44.66
N GLN A 9 7.37 71.95 -43.47
CA GLN A 9 8.24 70.82 -43.07
C GLN A 9 7.46 69.52 -42.96
N SER A 10 7.77 68.58 -43.84
CA SER A 10 7.33 67.20 -43.82
C SER A 10 8.02 66.51 -42.68
N ARG A 11 7.29 66.17 -41.61
CA ARG A 11 7.76 65.27 -40.54
C ARG A 11 7.69 63.85 -41.04
N SER A 12 8.80 63.19 -41.36
CA SER A 12 8.95 61.77 -41.62
C SER A 12 8.87 61.02 -40.32
N ASN A 13 7.86 60.17 -40.19
CA ASN A 13 7.75 59.21 -39.10
C ASN A 13 8.85 58.11 -39.18
N PRO A 14 9.53 57.78 -38.07
CA PRO A 14 10.53 56.68 -38.06
C PRO A 14 9.87 55.36 -38.30
N PRO A 15 10.51 54.38 -38.96
CA PRO A 15 9.93 53.08 -39.24
C PRO A 15 9.74 52.27 -37.96
N LYS A 16 8.50 51.80 -37.70
CA LYS A 16 8.18 50.89 -36.61
C LYS A 16 8.98 49.59 -36.78
N ARG A 17 10.02 49.38 -35.93
CA ARG A 17 10.73 48.12 -35.82
C ARG A 17 9.71 46.99 -35.46
N ARG A 18 9.32 46.18 -36.45
CA ARG A 18 8.60 44.92 -36.23
C ARG A 18 9.50 44.01 -35.42
N ARG A 19 9.17 43.82 -34.11
CA ARG A 19 9.70 42.72 -33.29
C ARG A 19 9.29 41.41 -33.98
N ARG A 20 10.21 40.79 -34.69
CA ARG A 20 10.08 39.39 -35.13
C ARG A 20 9.93 38.50 -33.88
N ARG A 21 8.69 38.15 -33.53
CA ARG A 21 8.45 37.02 -32.65
C ARG A 21 9.05 35.81 -33.36
N ARG A 22 10.20 35.32 -32.86
CA ARG A 22 10.72 34.03 -33.26
C ARG A 22 9.64 32.99 -32.84
N ARG A 23 8.85 32.57 -33.80
CA ARG A 23 8.03 31.35 -33.63
C ARG A 23 9.04 30.21 -33.49
N LEU A 24 9.10 29.60 -32.33
CA LEU A 24 9.75 28.29 -32.20
C LEU A 24 9.09 27.42 -33.27
N GLY A 25 9.86 26.98 -34.26
CA GLY A 25 9.34 26.07 -35.27
C GLY A 25 8.93 24.75 -34.60
N VAL A 26 8.15 23.92 -35.30
CA VAL A 26 7.71 22.58 -34.86
C VAL A 26 8.87 21.77 -34.26
N VAL A 27 10.08 21.92 -34.81
CA VAL A 27 11.29 21.27 -34.29
C VAL A 27 11.64 21.76 -32.87
N GLY A 28 11.50 23.05 -32.57
CA GLY A 28 11.75 23.57 -31.20
C GLY A 28 10.70 23.09 -30.18
N ALA A 29 9.44 22.92 -30.63
CA ALA A 29 8.39 22.35 -29.78
C ALA A 29 8.65 20.86 -29.50
N LEU A 30 9.05 20.08 -30.50
CA LEU A 30 9.41 18.69 -30.35
C LEU A 30 10.63 18.50 -29.43
N LEU A 31 11.65 19.34 -29.59
CA LEU A 31 12.84 19.32 -28.69
C LEU A 31 12.45 19.67 -27.25
N TYR A 32 11.54 20.62 -27.04
CA TYR A 32 11.05 20.95 -25.70
C TYR A 32 10.27 19.78 -25.06
N VAL A 33 9.38 19.14 -25.81
CA VAL A 33 8.63 17.97 -25.33
C VAL A 33 9.59 16.81 -25.00
N ALA A 34 10.53 16.51 -25.89
CA ALA A 34 11.54 15.48 -25.63
C ALA A 34 12.39 15.79 -24.38
N PHE A 35 12.75 17.06 -24.18
CA PHE A 35 13.48 17.53 -23.00
C PHE A 35 12.65 17.35 -21.71
N VAL A 36 11.37 17.72 -21.73
CA VAL A 36 10.46 17.55 -20.58
C VAL A 36 10.27 16.07 -20.26
N ILE A 37 10.01 15.23 -21.26
CA ILE A 37 9.89 13.77 -21.06
C ILE A 37 11.20 13.20 -20.49
N GLY A 38 12.35 13.58 -21.05
CA GLY A 38 13.66 13.13 -20.58
C GLY A 38 13.90 13.49 -19.10
N ILE A 39 13.61 14.73 -18.71
CA ILE A 39 13.74 15.17 -17.30
C ILE A 39 12.74 14.42 -16.41
N SER A 40 11.48 14.29 -16.84
CA SER A 40 10.46 13.60 -16.03
C SER A 40 10.83 12.14 -15.82
N THR A 41 11.29 11.44 -16.86
CA THR A 41 11.76 10.06 -16.75
C THR A 41 12.96 9.97 -15.83
N PHE A 42 13.94 10.87 -15.97
CA PHE A 42 15.12 10.90 -15.10
C PHE A 42 14.72 11.12 -13.63
N LEU A 43 13.85 12.08 -13.34
CA LEU A 43 13.39 12.34 -11.97
C LEU A 43 12.60 11.16 -11.39
N ALA A 44 11.77 10.51 -12.20
CA ALA A 44 11.01 9.34 -11.77
C ALA A 44 11.94 8.14 -11.46
N THR A 45 12.90 7.85 -12.36
CA THR A 45 13.85 6.75 -12.12
C THR A 45 14.79 7.03 -10.95
N TYR A 46 15.26 8.27 -10.82
CA TYR A 46 16.11 8.69 -9.71
C TYR A 46 15.35 8.68 -8.39
N GLY A 47 14.09 9.19 -8.37
CA GLY A 47 13.23 9.11 -7.19
C GLY A 47 12.94 7.68 -6.77
N TRP A 48 12.75 6.79 -7.73
CA TRP A 48 12.57 5.36 -7.45
C TRP A 48 13.82 4.72 -6.80
N THR A 49 15.04 5.04 -7.29
CA THR A 49 16.28 4.55 -6.66
C THR A 49 16.43 5.03 -5.22
N LEU A 50 16.10 6.30 -4.95
CA LEU A 50 16.13 6.84 -3.59
C LEU A 50 15.09 6.16 -2.67
N ALA A 51 13.88 5.95 -3.17
CA ALA A 51 12.84 5.23 -2.42
C ALA A 51 13.25 3.78 -2.11
N ASN A 52 13.85 3.10 -3.07
CA ASN A 52 14.37 1.75 -2.87
C ASN A 52 15.46 1.69 -1.79
N ASP A 53 16.33 2.67 -1.71
CA ASP A 53 17.37 2.72 -0.68
C ASP A 53 16.77 2.95 0.72
N VAL A 54 15.83 3.92 0.85
CA VAL A 54 15.17 4.22 2.13
C VAL A 54 14.36 3.05 2.66
N LEU A 55 13.67 2.33 1.76
CA LEU A 55 12.71 1.26 2.10
C LEU A 55 13.30 -0.15 1.97
N ALA A 56 14.57 -0.27 1.58
CA ALA A 56 15.29 -1.54 1.35
C ALA A 56 14.59 -2.51 0.38
N LEU A 57 13.90 -2.01 -0.67
CA LEU A 57 12.99 -2.76 -1.54
C LEU A 57 13.79 -3.61 -2.50
N ASN A 58 14.50 -4.28 -2.75
CA ASN A 58 15.22 -5.07 -3.76
C ASN A 58 16.70 -5.31 -3.41
N LYS A 59 17.03 -5.28 -2.12
CA LYS A 59 18.38 -5.59 -1.68
C LYS A 59 18.57 -7.10 -1.60
N VAL A 60 19.80 -7.54 -1.90
CA VAL A 60 20.19 -8.95 -1.71
C VAL A 60 20.30 -9.19 -0.21
N ASP A 61 19.64 -10.25 0.26
CA ASP A 61 19.63 -10.63 1.67
C ASP A 61 21.03 -11.08 2.12
N HIS A 62 21.69 -10.27 2.93
CA HIS A 62 22.91 -10.59 3.66
C HIS A 62 23.02 -9.72 4.91
N SER A 63 23.78 -10.18 5.89
CA SER A 63 24.03 -9.46 7.13
C SER A 63 25.38 -8.73 7.10
N ALA A 64 25.41 -7.54 7.66
CA ALA A 64 26.64 -6.76 7.89
C ALA A 64 26.86 -6.49 9.35
N VAL A 65 28.10 -6.50 9.81
CA VAL A 65 28.48 -6.15 11.18
C VAL A 65 28.94 -4.69 11.21
N ILE A 66 28.22 -3.86 11.97
CA ILE A 66 28.50 -2.43 12.13
C ILE A 66 28.92 -2.15 13.56
N THR A 67 30.08 -1.52 13.75
CA THR A 67 30.56 -1.11 15.07
C THR A 67 30.51 0.41 15.21
N LEU A 68 29.83 0.88 16.25
CA LEU A 68 29.78 2.27 16.67
C LEU A 68 30.60 2.42 17.95
N PRO A 69 31.85 2.91 17.89
CA PRO A 69 32.69 3.10 19.06
C PRO A 69 32.19 4.30 19.90
N ASP A 70 32.44 4.27 21.21
CA ASP A 70 32.07 5.38 22.13
C ASP A 70 32.62 6.73 21.68
N THR A 71 33.73 6.72 20.96
CA THR A 71 34.47 7.94 20.55
C THR A 71 33.70 8.79 19.49
N ILE A 72 32.67 8.24 18.85
CA ILE A 72 31.86 9.00 17.90
C ILE A 72 30.63 9.68 18.53
N PHE A 73 30.46 9.51 19.84
CA PHE A 73 29.36 10.12 20.58
C PHE A 73 29.86 11.36 21.30
N VAL A 74 29.17 12.47 21.12
CA VAL A 74 29.49 13.75 21.77
C VAL A 74 28.25 14.30 22.47
N GLU A 75 28.47 14.95 23.63
CA GLU A 75 27.39 15.60 24.34
C GLU A 75 26.77 16.74 23.53
N LYS A 76 25.45 16.73 23.41
CA LYS A 76 24.65 17.71 22.70
C LYS A 76 23.51 18.20 23.56
N GLU A 77 23.34 19.52 23.61
CA GLU A 77 22.21 20.14 24.31
C GLU A 77 20.95 20.02 23.39
N ILE A 78 19.88 19.49 23.96
CA ILE A 78 18.56 19.46 23.32
C ILE A 78 17.51 20.10 24.22
N MET A 79 16.52 20.76 23.64
CA MET A 79 15.36 21.22 24.38
C MET A 79 14.31 20.11 24.37
N VAL A 80 13.82 19.75 25.54
CA VAL A 80 12.76 18.76 25.74
C VAL A 80 11.58 19.41 26.44
N GLU A 81 10.37 19.00 26.06
CA GLU A 81 9.16 19.40 26.78
C GLU A 81 9.08 18.62 28.08
N THR A 82 8.78 19.33 29.19
CA THR A 82 8.52 18.71 30.48
C THR A 82 7.01 18.47 30.65
N ASP A 83 6.66 17.64 31.63
CA ASP A 83 5.24 17.43 32.01
C ASP A 83 4.65 18.66 32.76
N GLU A 84 5.44 19.67 33.04
CA GLU A 84 5.03 20.90 33.69
C GLU A 84 4.57 21.92 32.66
N MET A 85 3.45 22.60 32.97
CA MET A 85 2.89 23.65 32.12
C MET A 85 3.19 25.03 32.69
N ASP A 86 3.43 26.00 31.83
CA ASP A 86 3.56 27.39 32.23
C ASP A 86 2.19 28.02 32.57
N GLU A 87 2.19 29.30 32.94
CA GLU A 87 0.97 30.07 33.29
C GLU A 87 -0.02 30.19 32.11
N ASN A 88 0.39 29.91 30.85
CA ASN A 88 -0.40 29.97 29.64
C ASN A 88 -0.89 28.58 29.22
N GLY A 89 -0.48 27.51 29.92
CA GLY A 89 -0.80 26.13 29.59
C GLY A 89 0.09 25.55 28.48
N GLU A 90 1.27 26.14 28.21
CA GLU A 90 2.27 25.59 27.30
C GLU A 90 3.30 24.75 28.09
N PRO A 91 3.82 23.63 27.51
CA PRO A 91 4.86 22.82 28.17
C PRO A 91 6.12 23.63 28.44
N ILE A 92 6.67 23.51 29.66
CA ILE A 92 7.94 24.13 29.97
C ILE A 92 9.05 23.38 29.25
N MET A 93 9.91 24.14 28.53
CA MET A 93 11.05 23.57 27.82
C MET A 93 12.27 23.55 28.73
N GLU A 94 12.89 22.38 28.87
CA GLU A 94 14.11 22.19 29.63
C GLU A 94 15.28 21.79 28.72
N THR A 95 16.48 22.30 29.01
CA THR A 95 17.69 21.89 28.30
C THR A 95 18.26 20.63 28.93
N LYS A 96 18.38 19.57 28.12
CA LYS A 96 18.96 18.29 28.51
C LYS A 96 20.22 17.98 27.70
N LEU A 97 21.28 17.52 28.37
CA LEU A 97 22.45 16.95 27.68
C LEU A 97 22.17 15.49 27.32
N VAL A 98 22.43 15.16 26.06
CA VAL A 98 22.32 13.81 25.52
C VAL A 98 23.53 13.49 24.66
N ASP A 99 23.90 12.23 24.58
CA ASP A 99 24.92 11.78 23.65
C ASP A 99 24.35 11.72 22.25
N ALA A 100 25.00 12.35 21.28
CA ALA A 100 24.66 12.35 19.89
C ALA A 100 25.76 11.67 19.06
N ALA A 101 25.39 10.74 18.22
CA ALA A 101 26.32 10.04 17.33
C ALA A 101 26.77 10.94 16.16
N ASP A 102 28.01 10.79 15.72
CA ASP A 102 28.51 11.34 14.46
C ASP A 102 27.85 10.57 13.30
N ILE A 103 26.83 11.18 12.71
CA ILE A 103 26.04 10.61 11.61
C ILE A 103 26.86 10.45 10.33
N ASP A 104 27.93 11.22 10.14
CA ASP A 104 28.83 11.07 9.00
C ASP A 104 29.57 9.73 9.09
N TYR A 105 30.10 9.42 10.25
CA TYR A 105 30.73 8.13 10.52
C TYR A 105 29.74 6.96 10.35
N VAL A 106 28.55 7.08 10.94
CA VAL A 106 27.53 6.04 10.88
C VAL A 106 27.12 5.76 9.41
N ALA A 107 26.85 6.79 8.63
CA ALA A 107 26.46 6.65 7.23
C ALA A 107 27.55 5.98 6.39
N GLU A 108 28.83 6.32 6.62
CA GLU A 108 29.96 5.69 5.97
C GLU A 108 30.02 4.17 6.26
N ARG A 109 29.92 3.79 7.55
CA ARG A 109 29.94 2.37 7.94
C ARG A 109 28.76 1.57 7.38
N LEU A 110 27.56 2.16 7.37
CA LEU A 110 26.37 1.53 6.81
C LEU A 110 26.51 1.31 5.29
N LYS A 111 27.11 2.24 4.57
CA LYS A 111 27.38 2.12 3.15
C LYS A 111 28.43 1.05 2.83
N GLU A 112 29.51 1.02 3.59
CA GLU A 112 30.55 -0.03 3.48
C GLU A 112 29.97 -1.42 3.75
N GLY A 113 29.01 -1.54 4.66
CA GLY A 113 28.23 -2.76 4.94
C GLY A 113 27.19 -3.09 3.88
N GLY A 114 26.97 -2.24 2.89
CA GLY A 114 25.93 -2.45 1.86
C GLY A 114 24.49 -2.24 2.36
N LEU A 115 24.32 -1.68 3.56
CA LEU A 115 23.00 -1.43 4.18
C LEU A 115 22.30 -0.22 3.57
N ILE A 116 23.06 0.75 3.08
CA ILE A 116 22.55 1.95 2.39
C ILE A 116 23.37 2.19 1.11
N GLU A 117 22.77 2.81 0.12
CA GLU A 117 23.45 3.22 -1.12
C GLU A 117 23.87 4.69 -1.06
N HIS A 118 23.05 5.55 -0.46
CA HIS A 118 23.20 7.00 -0.48
C HIS A 118 23.38 7.57 0.94
N GLU A 119 24.65 7.79 1.34
CA GLU A 119 24.97 8.40 2.66
C GLU A 119 24.23 9.70 2.94
N TRP A 120 24.15 10.62 1.93
CA TRP A 120 23.49 11.91 2.09
C TRP A 120 22.01 11.77 2.43
N LEU A 121 21.36 10.72 1.87
CA LEU A 121 19.94 10.46 2.09
C LEU A 121 19.70 9.93 3.51
N PHE A 122 20.55 9.04 3.99
CA PHE A 122 20.53 8.58 5.37
C PHE A 122 20.79 9.71 6.37
N LYS A 123 21.78 10.59 6.08
CA LYS A 123 22.06 11.78 6.91
C LYS A 123 20.85 12.72 6.96
N LEU A 124 20.19 12.96 5.83
CA LEU A 124 18.97 13.75 5.76
C LEU A 124 17.85 13.11 6.59
N PHE A 125 17.67 11.79 6.48
CA PHE A 125 16.72 11.04 7.28
C PHE A 125 16.99 11.20 8.78
N CYS A 126 18.24 11.02 9.23
CA CYS A 126 18.63 11.18 10.64
C CYS A 126 18.42 12.63 11.13
N THR A 127 18.69 13.63 10.30
CA THR A 127 18.44 15.04 10.64
C THR A 127 16.97 15.32 10.87
N ILE A 128 16.08 14.83 9.98
CA ILE A 128 14.62 15.03 10.08
C ILE A 128 14.04 14.29 11.29
N THR A 129 14.53 13.09 11.56
CA THR A 129 14.00 12.21 12.62
C THR A 129 14.70 12.40 13.96
N LYS A 130 15.72 13.28 14.03
CA LYS A 130 16.60 13.48 15.18
C LYS A 130 17.14 12.14 15.69
N SER A 131 17.62 11.32 14.77
CA SER A 131 18.07 9.95 15.09
C SER A 131 19.48 9.92 15.67
N ASP A 132 20.27 10.97 15.52
CA ASP A 132 21.60 11.13 16.08
C ASP A 132 21.63 10.90 17.59
N ILE A 133 20.62 11.35 18.31
CA ILE A 133 20.47 11.20 19.77
C ILE A 133 19.84 9.87 20.21
N LYS A 134 19.46 9.02 19.26
CA LYS A 134 18.82 7.72 19.54
C LYS A 134 19.79 6.55 19.43
N LEU A 135 20.92 6.75 18.75
CA LEU A 135 21.91 5.71 18.54
C LEU A 135 22.70 5.44 19.81
N GLN A 136 23.23 4.22 19.93
CA GLN A 136 24.01 3.80 21.10
C GLN A 136 25.34 3.19 20.62
N PRO A 137 26.43 3.32 21.42
CA PRO A 137 27.68 2.63 21.12
C PRO A 137 27.49 1.11 21.20
N GLY A 138 28.18 0.37 20.34
CA GLY A 138 28.12 -1.07 20.32
C GLY A 138 28.47 -1.68 18.97
N THR A 139 28.40 -3.02 18.92
CA THR A 139 28.54 -3.78 17.66
C THR A 139 27.22 -4.45 17.33
N TYR A 140 26.74 -4.20 16.11
CA TYR A 140 25.40 -4.59 15.64
C TYR A 140 25.51 -5.47 14.41
N THR A 141 24.72 -6.53 14.37
CA THR A 141 24.51 -7.30 13.13
C THR A 141 23.21 -6.82 12.50
N LEU A 142 23.28 -6.23 11.32
CA LEU A 142 22.15 -5.66 10.58
C LEU A 142 21.99 -6.38 9.24
N ASP A 143 20.75 -6.61 8.84
CA ASP A 143 20.43 -7.23 7.57
C ASP A 143 20.16 -6.17 6.50
N THR A 144 20.55 -6.43 5.26
CA THR A 144 20.46 -5.45 4.16
C THR A 144 19.02 -5.19 3.71
N ASP A 145 18.06 -6.00 4.12
CA ASP A 145 16.62 -5.77 3.91
C ASP A 145 16.01 -4.77 4.90
N MET A 146 16.79 -4.28 5.87
CA MET A 146 16.36 -3.27 6.82
C MET A 146 16.21 -1.89 6.16
N ASP A 147 15.04 -1.29 6.31
CA ASP A 147 14.82 0.11 5.95
C ASP A 147 15.59 1.06 6.91
N TYR A 148 15.71 2.35 6.55
CA TYR A 148 16.48 3.30 7.37
C TYR A 148 15.98 3.43 8.81
N ARG A 149 14.68 3.23 9.06
CA ARG A 149 14.11 3.25 10.42
C ARG A 149 14.55 2.04 11.23
N ALA A 150 14.47 0.87 10.59
CA ALA A 150 14.87 -0.36 11.21
C ALA A 150 16.35 -0.33 11.56
N VAL A 151 17.20 0.19 10.67
CA VAL A 151 18.62 0.42 10.91
C VAL A 151 18.79 1.31 12.15
N VAL A 152 18.15 2.49 12.21
CA VAL A 152 18.24 3.41 13.35
C VAL A 152 17.71 2.76 14.64
N ALA A 153 16.58 2.04 14.58
CA ALA A 153 16.02 1.38 15.75
C ALA A 153 16.97 0.30 16.31
N ASN A 154 17.63 -0.45 15.44
CA ASN A 154 18.60 -1.45 15.86
C ASN A 154 19.86 -0.80 16.46
N LEU A 155 20.39 0.23 15.83
CA LEU A 155 21.56 0.97 16.33
C LEU A 155 21.28 1.77 17.62
N GLY A 156 20.01 2.06 17.91
CA GLY A 156 19.56 2.71 19.15
C GLY A 156 19.20 1.75 20.29
N SER A 157 19.26 0.45 20.03
CA SER A 157 18.89 -0.56 21.02
C SER A 157 20.08 -0.93 21.90
N THR A 158 19.91 -0.86 23.23
CA THR A 158 20.87 -1.39 24.19
C THR A 158 20.96 -2.92 24.20
N ALA A 159 20.05 -3.59 23.51
CA ALA A 159 20.08 -5.02 23.28
C ALA A 159 20.52 -5.24 21.83
N ALA A 160 21.74 -5.64 21.62
CA ALA A 160 22.23 -6.18 20.37
C ALA A 160 21.27 -7.28 19.90
N ASN A 161 20.70 -7.13 18.70
CA ASN A 161 19.72 -8.00 18.06
C ASN A 161 18.27 -7.85 18.57
N ARG A 162 17.53 -6.89 18.00
CA ARG A 162 16.08 -7.11 17.92
C ARG A 162 15.87 -8.36 17.10
N ALA A 163 15.36 -9.41 17.74
CA ALA A 163 15.04 -10.64 17.04
C ALA A 163 14.06 -10.33 15.90
N THR A 164 14.41 -10.70 14.69
CA THR A 164 13.51 -10.66 13.56
C THR A 164 12.71 -11.94 13.50
N VAL A 165 11.45 -11.86 13.07
CA VAL A 165 10.61 -13.01 12.81
C VAL A 165 10.08 -12.94 11.38
N THR A 166 10.17 -14.06 10.70
CA THR A 166 9.55 -14.22 9.39
C THR A 166 8.12 -14.70 9.56
N VAL A 167 7.17 -13.99 8.96
CA VAL A 167 5.74 -14.32 8.99
C VAL A 167 5.24 -14.42 7.57
N THR A 168 4.63 -15.55 7.23
CA THR A 168 3.99 -15.76 5.92
C THR A 168 2.48 -15.71 6.09
N PHE A 169 1.84 -14.80 5.41
CA PHE A 169 0.38 -14.72 5.32
C PHE A 169 -0.08 -15.41 4.05
N THR A 170 -1.01 -16.34 4.21
CA THR A 170 -1.62 -17.04 3.08
C THR A 170 -2.66 -16.16 2.40
N GLU A 171 -2.80 -16.34 1.09
CA GLU A 171 -3.90 -15.75 0.34
C GLU A 171 -5.24 -16.12 0.99
N GLY A 172 -6.19 -15.18 1.00
CA GLY A 172 -7.47 -15.37 1.65
C GLY A 172 -7.48 -15.21 3.19
N SER A 173 -6.37 -14.78 3.82
CA SER A 173 -6.36 -14.42 5.24
C SER A 173 -7.13 -13.12 5.46
N THR A 174 -7.92 -13.04 6.55
CA THR A 174 -8.58 -11.80 6.98
C THR A 174 -7.63 -10.90 7.76
N VAL A 175 -7.98 -9.62 7.92
CA VAL A 175 -7.24 -8.68 8.78
C VAL A 175 -7.11 -9.23 10.20
N ASP A 176 -8.18 -9.82 10.76
CA ASP A 176 -8.13 -10.43 12.10
C ASP A 176 -7.09 -11.56 12.18
N GLN A 177 -7.11 -12.47 11.22
CA GLN A 177 -6.16 -13.59 11.16
C GLN A 177 -4.70 -13.10 11.00
N ILE A 178 -4.50 -12.04 10.23
CA ILE A 178 -3.18 -11.41 10.06
C ILE A 178 -2.71 -10.83 11.39
N PHE A 179 -3.56 -10.07 12.09
CA PHE A 179 -3.21 -9.43 13.36
C PHE A 179 -2.97 -10.45 14.46
N GLU A 180 -3.81 -11.48 14.57
CA GLU A 180 -3.59 -12.59 15.51
C GLU A 180 -2.25 -13.31 15.26
N GLN A 181 -1.90 -13.52 13.98
CA GLN A 181 -0.63 -14.15 13.62
C GLN A 181 0.57 -13.27 13.95
N LEU A 182 0.47 -11.95 13.76
CA LEU A 182 1.51 -10.97 14.14
C LEU A 182 1.71 -10.97 15.66
N GLU A 183 0.63 -10.94 16.45
CA GLU A 183 0.71 -11.00 17.91
C GLU A 183 1.33 -12.32 18.39
N LYS A 184 0.87 -13.45 17.87
CA LYS A 184 1.42 -14.76 18.18
C LYS A 184 2.92 -14.88 17.89
N LYS A 185 3.42 -14.11 16.92
CA LYS A 185 4.85 -14.02 16.60
C LYS A 185 5.60 -12.96 17.40
N GLY A 186 4.90 -12.22 18.27
CA GLY A 186 5.49 -11.18 19.13
C GLY A 186 5.84 -9.91 18.38
N VAL A 187 5.24 -9.67 17.20
CA VAL A 187 5.50 -8.47 16.38
C VAL A 187 4.83 -7.25 17.00
N ALA A 188 3.52 -7.31 17.21
CA ALA A 188 2.74 -6.26 17.87
C ALA A 188 1.45 -6.85 18.43
N SER A 189 0.81 -6.20 19.42
CA SER A 189 -0.48 -6.67 19.96
C SER A 189 -1.62 -6.47 18.96
N VAL A 190 -2.63 -7.34 19.00
CA VAL A 190 -3.85 -7.20 18.19
C VAL A 190 -4.52 -5.85 18.45
N GLU A 191 -4.60 -5.42 19.72
CA GLU A 191 -5.21 -4.15 20.12
C GLU A 191 -4.52 -2.95 19.45
N ASP A 192 -3.18 -2.90 19.50
CA ASP A 192 -2.41 -1.82 18.90
C ASP A 192 -2.52 -1.81 17.36
N LEU A 193 -2.49 -3.01 16.74
CA LEU A 193 -2.68 -3.16 15.29
C LEU A 193 -4.07 -2.69 14.85
N GLN A 194 -5.13 -3.09 15.56
CA GLN A 194 -6.49 -2.66 15.29
C GLN A 194 -6.65 -1.14 15.46
N ASN A 195 -6.12 -0.59 16.57
CA ASN A 195 -6.15 0.85 16.80
C ASN A 195 -5.42 1.64 15.70
N MET A 196 -4.24 1.16 15.30
CA MET A 196 -3.46 1.79 14.24
C MET A 196 -4.14 1.66 12.87
N ALA A 197 -4.69 0.51 12.54
CA ALA A 197 -5.43 0.28 11.31
C ALA A 197 -6.68 1.17 11.21
N ALA A 198 -7.42 1.32 12.31
CA ALA A 198 -8.63 2.13 12.35
C ALA A 198 -8.33 3.62 12.22
N ASN A 199 -7.32 4.14 12.90
CA ASN A 199 -7.19 5.56 13.18
C ASN A 199 -6.04 6.27 12.45
N HIS A 200 -5.03 5.53 11.94
CA HIS A 200 -3.91 6.17 11.26
C HIS A 200 -4.22 6.46 9.78
N PRO A 201 -4.08 7.74 9.33
CA PRO A 201 -4.35 8.12 7.94
C PRO A 201 -3.17 7.76 7.03
N TYR A 202 -3.05 6.49 6.64
CA TYR A 202 -2.07 6.06 5.66
C TYR A 202 -2.25 6.80 4.33
N LYS A 203 -1.15 7.30 3.76
CA LYS A 203 -1.18 8.19 2.58
C LYS A 203 -1.12 7.43 1.25
N PHE A 204 -1.93 6.40 1.10
CA PHE A 204 -2.08 5.70 -0.18
C PHE A 204 -3.34 6.19 -0.89
N SER A 205 -3.27 6.38 -2.20
CA SER A 205 -4.39 6.87 -3.01
C SER A 205 -5.62 5.96 -2.91
N PHE A 206 -5.42 4.66 -2.83
CA PHE A 206 -6.48 3.66 -2.72
C PHE A 206 -7.19 3.62 -1.35
N LEU A 207 -6.67 4.31 -0.33
CA LEU A 207 -7.30 4.41 1.00
C LEU A 207 -7.98 5.76 1.27
N GLN A 208 -7.83 6.74 0.38
CA GLN A 208 -8.28 8.12 0.62
C GLN A 208 -9.79 8.25 0.80
N GLU A 209 -10.57 7.42 0.13
CA GLU A 209 -12.05 7.44 0.18
C GLU A 209 -12.61 6.52 1.27
N ILE A 210 -11.77 5.73 1.95
CA ILE A 210 -12.18 4.79 2.98
C ILE A 210 -12.11 5.48 4.35
N PRO A 211 -13.23 5.62 5.07
CA PRO A 211 -13.27 6.37 6.33
C PRO A 211 -12.42 5.70 7.42
N LEU A 212 -11.94 6.54 8.35
CA LEU A 212 -11.30 6.09 9.58
C LEU A 212 -12.35 5.62 10.60
N GLY A 213 -11.90 4.89 11.62
CA GLY A 213 -12.71 4.46 12.75
C GLY A 213 -13.01 2.96 12.80
N ASP A 214 -12.84 2.25 11.68
CA ASP A 214 -12.96 0.80 11.62
C ASP A 214 -11.65 0.19 11.09
N TYR A 215 -11.06 -0.77 11.81
CA TYR A 215 -9.81 -1.39 11.37
C TYR A 215 -10.01 -2.34 10.16
N HIS A 216 -11.22 -2.85 9.93
CA HIS A 216 -11.55 -3.64 8.73
C HIS A 216 -11.50 -2.81 7.43
N ARG A 217 -11.33 -1.47 7.53
CA ARG A 217 -11.06 -0.63 6.36
C ARG A 217 -9.84 -1.06 5.55
N LEU A 218 -8.95 -1.84 6.16
CA LEU A 218 -7.76 -2.39 5.51
C LEU A 218 -7.97 -3.80 4.93
N GLU A 219 -9.17 -4.38 5.07
CA GLU A 219 -9.49 -5.68 4.47
C GLU A 219 -9.32 -5.61 2.95
N GLY A 220 -8.64 -6.59 2.39
CA GLY A 220 -8.27 -6.65 0.98
C GLY A 220 -6.98 -5.93 0.59
N TYR A 221 -6.41 -5.10 1.47
CA TYR A 221 -5.21 -4.30 1.20
C TYR A 221 -3.93 -4.80 1.88
N LEU A 222 -4.03 -5.67 2.88
CA LEU A 222 -2.88 -6.27 3.53
C LEU A 222 -2.38 -7.46 2.70
N PHE A 223 -1.57 -7.17 1.68
CA PHE A 223 -1.21 -8.15 0.65
C PHE A 223 -0.58 -9.41 1.26
N PRO A 224 -1.09 -10.62 0.92
CA PRO A 224 -0.54 -11.88 1.41
C PRO A 224 0.84 -12.15 0.79
N ASP A 225 1.85 -12.30 1.64
CA ASP A 225 3.24 -12.55 1.26
C ASP A 225 4.04 -13.01 2.48
N THR A 226 5.32 -13.25 2.30
CA THR A 226 6.26 -13.48 3.39
C THR A 226 6.97 -12.18 3.76
N TYR A 227 6.89 -11.82 5.03
CA TYR A 227 7.46 -10.59 5.58
C TYR A 227 8.40 -10.88 6.73
N ASN A 228 9.45 -10.07 6.84
CA ASN A 228 10.32 -10.04 8.03
C ASN A 228 9.93 -8.84 8.88
N PHE A 229 9.59 -9.08 10.13
CA PHE A 229 9.25 -8.07 11.13
C PHE A 229 10.18 -8.17 12.33
N TYR A 230 10.28 -7.09 13.10
CA TYR A 230 10.94 -7.14 14.39
C TYR A 230 9.98 -7.59 15.49
N VAL A 231 10.50 -8.29 16.48
CA VAL A 231 9.76 -8.55 17.71
C VAL A 231 9.54 -7.22 18.44
N GLY A 232 8.28 -6.86 18.73
CA GLY A 232 7.90 -5.58 19.31
C GLY A 232 8.05 -4.40 18.35
N ASP A 233 7.75 -4.60 17.06
CA ASP A 233 7.77 -3.54 16.05
C ASP A 233 6.58 -2.56 16.24
N ASP A 234 6.73 -1.33 15.74
CA ASP A 234 5.65 -0.34 15.78
C ASP A 234 4.52 -0.74 14.80
N PRO A 235 3.26 -0.92 15.27
CA PRO A 235 2.12 -1.31 14.45
C PRO A 235 1.94 -0.48 13.19
N LYS A 236 2.27 0.80 13.24
CA LYS A 236 2.23 1.71 12.09
C LYS A 236 3.08 1.19 10.94
N TYR A 237 4.27 0.73 11.25
CA TYR A 237 5.23 0.31 10.24
C TYR A 237 4.98 -1.11 9.76
N VAL A 238 4.51 -1.96 10.65
CA VAL A 238 4.06 -3.32 10.31
C VAL A 238 2.98 -3.24 9.22
N ILE A 239 1.93 -2.47 9.47
CA ILE A 239 0.82 -2.29 8.52
C ILE A 239 1.30 -1.58 7.24
N ASN A 240 2.11 -0.51 7.38
CA ASN A 240 2.61 0.23 6.23
C ASN A 240 3.45 -0.65 5.28
N LYS A 241 4.23 -1.60 5.82
CA LYS A 241 5.01 -2.55 5.02
C LYS A 241 4.13 -3.41 4.12
N MET A 242 3.00 -3.88 4.63
CA MET A 242 2.04 -4.69 3.87
C MET A 242 1.29 -3.87 2.82
N LEU A 243 0.91 -2.62 3.17
CA LEU A 243 0.28 -1.68 2.24
C LEU A 243 1.23 -1.27 1.11
N LEU A 244 2.52 -1.06 1.38
CA LEU A 244 3.54 -0.80 0.37
C LEU A 244 3.70 -1.97 -0.60
N ASN A 245 3.65 -3.20 -0.10
CA ASN A 245 3.72 -4.38 -0.97
C ASN A 245 2.49 -4.46 -1.89
N PHE A 246 1.29 -4.18 -1.36
CA PHE A 246 0.09 -4.06 -2.18
C PHE A 246 0.26 -2.98 -3.27
N ASP A 247 0.70 -1.79 -2.89
CA ASP A 247 0.90 -0.65 -3.80
C ASP A 247 1.85 -0.99 -4.95
N ALA A 248 2.96 -1.66 -4.63
CA ALA A 248 3.96 -2.10 -5.61
C ALA A 248 3.43 -3.18 -6.58
N ARG A 249 2.55 -4.07 -6.09
CA ARG A 249 2.01 -5.17 -6.90
C ARG A 249 0.78 -4.76 -7.72
N PHE A 250 0.00 -3.79 -7.21
CA PHE A 250 -1.15 -3.23 -7.92
C PHE A 250 -0.67 -2.08 -8.82
N THR A 251 -0.17 -2.44 -10.02
CA THR A 251 0.53 -1.53 -10.93
C THR A 251 -0.36 -0.42 -11.49
N ASP A 252 0.25 0.63 -12.06
CA ASP A 252 -0.49 1.73 -12.70
C ASP A 252 -1.35 1.23 -13.88
N GLU A 253 -0.86 0.26 -14.66
CA GLU A 253 -1.65 -0.39 -15.71
C GLU A 253 -2.92 -1.06 -15.14
N MET A 254 -2.82 -1.68 -13.97
CA MET A 254 -3.98 -2.26 -13.30
C MET A 254 -4.94 -1.18 -12.82
N ARG A 255 -4.45 -0.06 -12.29
CA ARG A 255 -5.27 1.09 -11.85
C ARG A 255 -6.05 1.68 -13.03
N GLU A 256 -5.36 1.94 -14.15
CA GLU A 256 -5.99 2.43 -15.37
C GLU A 256 -7.10 1.49 -15.86
N LYS A 257 -6.83 0.19 -15.88
CA LYS A 257 -7.79 -0.82 -16.30
C LYS A 257 -9.02 -0.92 -15.40
N VAL A 258 -8.87 -0.73 -14.09
CA VAL A 258 -9.98 -0.67 -13.14
C VAL A 258 -10.89 0.51 -13.47
N VAL A 259 -10.31 1.69 -13.68
CA VAL A 259 -11.04 2.91 -14.06
C VAL A 259 -11.75 2.75 -15.42
N GLU A 260 -11.09 2.18 -16.43
CA GLU A 260 -11.69 1.89 -17.75
C GLU A 260 -12.92 0.99 -17.65
N LYS A 261 -12.93 0.07 -16.69
CA LYS A 261 -14.07 -0.82 -16.43
C LYS A 261 -15.20 -0.19 -15.62
N GLY A 262 -14.99 1.02 -15.10
CA GLY A 262 -15.96 1.74 -14.28
C GLY A 262 -16.09 1.21 -12.86
N TYR A 263 -15.07 0.53 -12.34
CA TYR A 263 -14.98 0.06 -10.96
C TYR A 263 -13.98 0.88 -10.15
N SER A 264 -14.13 0.88 -8.84
CA SER A 264 -13.12 1.31 -7.88
C SER A 264 -12.15 0.15 -7.56
N ILE A 265 -10.97 0.47 -7.03
CA ILE A 265 -10.03 -0.56 -6.51
C ILE A 265 -10.71 -1.38 -5.41
N TYR A 266 -11.50 -0.71 -4.55
CA TYR A 266 -12.24 -1.36 -3.47
C TYR A 266 -13.24 -2.40 -3.97
N GLU A 267 -14.01 -2.11 -5.02
CA GLU A 267 -14.93 -3.06 -5.63
C GLU A 267 -14.21 -4.23 -6.30
N ILE A 268 -13.10 -3.98 -6.97
CA ILE A 268 -12.28 -5.06 -7.56
C ILE A 268 -11.69 -5.97 -6.47
N LEU A 269 -11.20 -5.41 -5.36
CA LEU A 269 -10.72 -6.20 -4.22
C LEU A 269 -11.85 -6.96 -3.53
N THR A 270 -13.05 -6.36 -3.46
CA THR A 270 -14.25 -7.05 -2.97
C THR A 270 -14.53 -8.29 -3.82
N ILE A 271 -14.60 -8.14 -5.14
CA ILE A 271 -14.81 -9.27 -6.06
C ILE A 271 -13.67 -10.28 -5.95
N ALA A 272 -12.41 -9.82 -5.89
CA ALA A 272 -11.26 -10.69 -5.78
C ALA A 272 -11.28 -11.51 -4.48
N SER A 273 -11.70 -10.90 -3.36
CA SER A 273 -11.82 -11.60 -2.08
C SER A 273 -12.91 -12.70 -2.10
N LEU A 274 -14.00 -12.46 -2.82
CA LEU A 274 -15.03 -13.47 -3.03
C LEU A 274 -14.47 -14.64 -3.85
N ILE A 275 -13.78 -14.34 -4.96
CA ILE A 275 -13.13 -15.35 -5.81
C ILE A 275 -12.14 -16.18 -4.99
N GLU A 276 -11.26 -15.51 -4.23
CA GLU A 276 -10.24 -16.15 -3.39
C GLU A 276 -10.81 -17.15 -2.41
N LYS A 277 -12.01 -16.88 -1.89
CA LYS A 277 -12.68 -17.75 -0.90
C LYS A 277 -13.51 -18.88 -1.52
N GLU A 278 -13.75 -18.85 -2.82
CA GLU A 278 -14.60 -19.79 -3.54
C GLU A 278 -13.82 -20.82 -4.38
N THR A 279 -12.53 -20.58 -4.66
CA THR A 279 -11.75 -21.45 -5.55
C THR A 279 -10.43 -21.89 -4.94
N ASP A 280 -9.88 -23.00 -5.46
CA ASP A 280 -8.54 -23.49 -5.10
C ASP A 280 -7.43 -22.99 -6.07
N GLY A 281 -7.75 -22.02 -6.93
CA GLY A 281 -6.81 -21.45 -7.89
C GLY A 281 -6.89 -22.05 -9.29
N SER A 282 -7.86 -22.91 -9.58
CA SER A 282 -7.97 -23.58 -10.88
C SER A 282 -8.96 -22.94 -11.85
N ASP A 283 -9.89 -22.12 -11.35
CA ASP A 283 -11.03 -21.60 -12.13
C ASP A 283 -11.49 -20.17 -11.78
N GLU A 284 -10.60 -19.36 -11.20
CA GLU A 284 -10.89 -17.99 -10.72
C GLU A 284 -11.59 -17.13 -11.78
N LYS A 285 -11.18 -17.23 -13.04
CA LYS A 285 -11.77 -16.43 -14.14
C LYS A 285 -13.21 -16.82 -14.44
N ILE A 286 -13.55 -18.11 -14.27
CA ILE A 286 -14.92 -18.60 -14.48
C ILE A 286 -15.79 -18.19 -13.28
N ILE A 287 -15.29 -18.33 -12.04
CA ILE A 287 -15.97 -17.83 -10.83
C ILE A 287 -16.19 -16.32 -10.94
N ALA A 288 -15.18 -15.56 -11.36
CA ALA A 288 -15.34 -14.13 -11.64
C ALA A 288 -16.48 -13.86 -12.65
N SER A 289 -16.54 -14.63 -13.73
CA SER A 289 -17.63 -14.53 -14.72
C SER A 289 -19.01 -14.78 -14.09
N VAL A 290 -19.13 -15.78 -13.23
CA VAL A 290 -20.40 -16.07 -12.53
C VAL A 290 -20.79 -14.90 -11.63
N ILE A 291 -19.85 -14.33 -10.87
CA ILE A 291 -20.10 -13.16 -10.01
C ILE A 291 -20.64 -11.99 -10.85
N TYR A 292 -19.96 -11.63 -11.94
CA TYR A 292 -20.39 -10.53 -12.81
C TYR A 292 -21.74 -10.81 -13.50
N ASN A 293 -21.98 -12.06 -13.93
CA ASN A 293 -23.25 -12.45 -14.51
C ASN A 293 -24.39 -12.30 -13.49
N ARG A 294 -24.19 -12.73 -12.24
CA ARG A 294 -25.20 -12.60 -11.19
C ARG A 294 -25.46 -11.15 -10.80
N LEU A 295 -24.43 -10.31 -10.67
CA LEU A 295 -24.59 -8.87 -10.40
C LEU A 295 -25.50 -8.17 -11.41
N ASN A 296 -25.51 -8.63 -12.68
CA ASN A 296 -26.28 -8.05 -13.76
C ASN A 296 -27.56 -8.86 -14.09
N SER A 297 -27.87 -9.90 -13.32
CA SER A 297 -28.97 -10.82 -13.62
C SER A 297 -30.26 -10.41 -12.91
N ARG A 298 -31.35 -10.37 -13.68
CA ARG A 298 -32.71 -10.24 -13.12
C ARG A 298 -33.21 -11.53 -12.47
N GLU A 299 -32.71 -12.70 -12.92
CA GLU A 299 -33.12 -14.00 -12.39
C GLU A 299 -32.63 -14.21 -10.96
N THR A 300 -31.39 -13.79 -10.67
CA THR A 300 -30.83 -13.82 -9.32
C THR A 300 -31.15 -12.56 -8.50
N ALA A 301 -31.87 -11.60 -9.08
CA ALA A 301 -32.13 -10.30 -8.48
C ALA A 301 -30.86 -9.58 -8.02
N GLY A 302 -29.73 -9.78 -8.73
CA GLY A 302 -28.44 -9.20 -8.36
C GLY A 302 -27.77 -9.81 -7.11
N LYS A 303 -28.37 -10.83 -6.49
CA LYS A 303 -27.84 -11.46 -5.28
C LYS A 303 -26.75 -12.47 -5.61
N LEU A 304 -25.61 -12.36 -4.93
CA LEU A 304 -24.48 -13.26 -5.16
C LEU A 304 -24.64 -14.62 -4.47
N GLN A 305 -25.24 -14.67 -3.29
CA GLN A 305 -25.51 -15.87 -2.50
C GLN A 305 -24.25 -16.72 -2.28
N ILE A 306 -23.18 -16.09 -1.83
CA ILE A 306 -21.86 -16.68 -1.60
C ILE A 306 -21.72 -17.01 -0.11
N ASP A 307 -21.53 -18.28 0.23
CA ASP A 307 -21.39 -18.78 1.61
C ASP A 307 -20.20 -18.16 2.35
N ALA A 308 -19.12 -17.86 1.66
CA ALA A 308 -17.94 -17.24 2.23
C ALA A 308 -18.24 -15.90 2.92
N THR A 309 -19.26 -15.16 2.46
CA THR A 309 -19.70 -13.94 3.13
C THR A 309 -20.33 -14.20 4.49
N LEU A 310 -21.05 -15.31 4.63
CA LEU A 310 -21.59 -15.75 5.93
C LEU A 310 -20.49 -16.25 6.86
N VAL A 311 -19.47 -16.94 6.32
CA VAL A 311 -18.27 -17.31 7.10
C VAL A 311 -17.59 -16.09 7.68
N TYR A 312 -17.44 -15.03 6.88
CA TYR A 312 -16.84 -13.75 7.32
C TYR A 312 -17.66 -13.09 8.43
N ILE A 313 -18.98 -12.95 8.24
CA ILE A 313 -19.90 -12.37 9.23
C ILE A 313 -19.84 -13.14 10.57
N ASN A 314 -19.66 -14.47 10.50
CA ASN A 314 -19.64 -15.37 11.66
C ASN A 314 -18.24 -15.54 12.29
N GLY A 315 -17.25 -14.72 11.92
CA GLY A 315 -15.90 -14.80 12.48
C GLY A 315 -15.18 -16.12 12.13
N GLY A 316 -15.39 -16.65 10.92
CA GLY A 316 -14.73 -17.88 10.43
C GLY A 316 -15.51 -19.18 10.70
N ARG A 317 -16.65 -19.13 11.42
CA ARG A 317 -17.49 -20.31 11.68
C ARG A 317 -18.21 -20.75 10.40
N LYS A 318 -18.25 -22.09 10.17
CA LYS A 318 -19.03 -22.64 9.07
C LYS A 318 -20.51 -22.19 9.17
N PRO A 319 -21.12 -21.69 8.08
CA PRO A 319 -22.47 -21.17 8.13
C PRO A 319 -23.51 -22.28 8.25
N VAL A 320 -24.64 -21.94 8.85
CA VAL A 320 -25.86 -22.76 8.92
C VAL A 320 -27.00 -22.02 8.20
N GLU A 321 -28.11 -22.71 7.91
CA GLU A 321 -29.22 -22.14 7.14
C GLU A 321 -29.77 -20.82 7.75
N ALA A 322 -29.85 -20.75 9.09
CA ALA A 322 -30.29 -19.56 9.80
C ALA A 322 -29.37 -18.32 9.60
N ASP A 323 -28.12 -18.52 9.24
CA ASP A 323 -27.18 -17.41 9.02
C ASP A 323 -27.52 -16.61 7.77
N LYS A 324 -28.27 -17.18 6.83
CA LYS A 324 -28.77 -16.48 5.64
C LYS A 324 -29.74 -15.35 5.94
N GLU A 325 -30.29 -15.33 7.15
CA GLU A 325 -31.22 -14.29 7.61
C GLU A 325 -30.54 -13.21 8.49
N ILE A 326 -29.21 -13.30 8.70
CA ILE A 326 -28.46 -12.29 9.46
C ILE A 326 -28.48 -10.95 8.71
N ASP A 327 -29.00 -9.92 9.37
CA ASP A 327 -28.99 -8.56 8.84
C ASP A 327 -27.56 -7.96 8.94
N SER A 328 -26.83 -8.09 7.84
CA SER A 328 -25.47 -7.56 7.70
C SER A 328 -25.25 -7.08 6.28
N PRO A 329 -24.59 -5.93 6.08
CA PRO A 329 -24.26 -5.43 4.74
C PRO A 329 -23.30 -6.33 3.96
N TYR A 330 -22.71 -7.33 4.60
CA TYR A 330 -21.93 -8.39 3.97
C TYR A 330 -22.77 -9.59 3.52
N ASN A 331 -24.05 -9.68 3.91
CA ASN A 331 -24.88 -10.84 3.59
C ASN A 331 -25.41 -10.82 2.15
N THR A 332 -24.74 -11.53 1.26
CA THR A 332 -25.09 -11.64 -0.16
C THR A 332 -26.32 -12.50 -0.46
N TYR A 333 -26.94 -13.12 0.56
CA TYR A 333 -28.25 -13.77 0.47
C TYR A 333 -29.40 -12.79 0.68
N MET A 334 -29.19 -11.78 1.53
CA MET A 334 -30.22 -10.78 1.82
C MET A 334 -30.19 -9.63 0.83
N TYR A 335 -29.01 -9.10 0.54
CA TYR A 335 -28.82 -7.87 -0.23
C TYR A 335 -28.34 -8.17 -1.65
N GLU A 336 -28.79 -7.34 -2.58
CA GLU A 336 -28.32 -7.34 -3.97
C GLU A 336 -27.01 -6.58 -4.09
N GLY A 337 -26.21 -6.89 -5.12
CA GLY A 337 -24.95 -6.25 -5.39
C GLY A 337 -23.76 -6.90 -4.67
N LEU A 338 -22.69 -6.13 -4.57
CA LEU A 338 -21.49 -6.52 -3.83
C LEU A 338 -21.74 -6.37 -2.31
N PRO A 339 -21.08 -7.18 -1.47
CA PRO A 339 -21.05 -6.93 -0.03
C PRO A 339 -20.38 -5.58 0.26
N ALA A 340 -20.48 -5.11 1.50
CA ALA A 340 -19.97 -3.80 1.93
C ALA A 340 -18.47 -3.59 1.70
N GLY A 341 -17.72 -4.67 1.54
CA GLY A 341 -16.29 -4.62 1.27
C GLY A 341 -15.68 -6.01 1.10
N PRO A 342 -14.34 -6.08 0.96
CA PRO A 342 -13.62 -7.36 0.90
C PRO A 342 -13.86 -8.20 2.15
N ILE A 343 -13.82 -9.52 1.99
CA ILE A 343 -13.99 -10.50 3.08
C ILE A 343 -12.69 -11.26 3.40
N ALA A 344 -11.61 -10.91 2.73
CA ALA A 344 -10.27 -11.45 2.93
C ALA A 344 -9.26 -10.64 2.12
N ASN A 345 -7.97 -10.87 2.34
CA ASN A 345 -6.88 -10.32 1.54
C ASN A 345 -6.56 -11.28 0.38
N PRO A 346 -6.91 -10.94 -0.86
CA PRO A 346 -6.76 -11.83 -2.00
C PRO A 346 -5.33 -11.84 -2.55
N GLY A 347 -4.97 -12.96 -3.17
CA GLY A 347 -3.74 -13.07 -3.97
C GLY A 347 -3.87 -12.41 -5.35
N MET A 348 -2.71 -12.30 -6.04
CA MET A 348 -2.68 -11.69 -7.38
C MET A 348 -3.47 -12.46 -8.44
N ALA A 349 -3.66 -13.78 -8.28
CA ALA A 349 -4.44 -14.60 -9.21
C ALA A 349 -5.91 -14.19 -9.18
N ALA A 350 -6.52 -14.09 -8.00
CA ALA A 350 -7.89 -13.65 -7.80
C ALA A 350 -8.10 -12.18 -8.24
N ILE A 351 -7.15 -11.27 -7.92
CA ILE A 351 -7.19 -9.87 -8.37
C ILE A 351 -7.21 -9.80 -9.90
N ARG A 352 -6.31 -10.53 -10.57
CA ARG A 352 -6.28 -10.56 -12.04
C ARG A 352 -7.52 -11.20 -12.65
N ALA A 353 -8.12 -12.21 -12.01
CA ALA A 353 -9.37 -12.82 -12.44
C ALA A 353 -10.55 -11.85 -12.31
N ALA A 354 -10.66 -11.11 -11.19
CA ALA A 354 -11.64 -10.04 -11.02
C ALA A 354 -11.54 -8.98 -12.12
N MET A 355 -10.31 -8.61 -12.47
CA MET A 355 -10.07 -7.63 -13.55
C MET A 355 -10.29 -8.20 -14.95
N ASN A 356 -10.18 -9.50 -15.15
CA ASN A 356 -10.25 -10.15 -16.47
C ASN A 356 -11.04 -11.45 -16.40
N PRO A 357 -12.37 -11.37 -16.13
CA PRO A 357 -13.22 -12.55 -16.08
C PRO A 357 -13.26 -13.23 -17.44
N GLU A 358 -13.46 -14.54 -17.44
CA GLU A 358 -13.82 -15.28 -18.67
C GLU A 358 -15.21 -14.87 -19.13
N LYS A 359 -15.47 -14.92 -20.43
CA LYS A 359 -16.79 -14.62 -20.98
C LYS A 359 -17.61 -15.91 -21.04
N THR A 360 -18.45 -16.12 -20.03
CA THR A 360 -19.37 -17.25 -19.97
C THR A 360 -20.80 -16.78 -19.77
N ASN A 361 -21.75 -17.70 -19.85
CA ASN A 361 -23.16 -17.49 -19.49
C ASN A 361 -23.57 -18.31 -18.27
N TYR A 362 -22.61 -18.64 -17.40
CA TYR A 362 -22.87 -19.35 -16.15
C TYR A 362 -23.38 -18.40 -15.06
N TYR A 363 -24.35 -18.89 -14.29
CA TYR A 363 -24.92 -18.18 -13.15
C TYR A 363 -24.78 -18.96 -11.83
N TYR A 364 -24.46 -20.25 -11.92
CA TYR A 364 -24.38 -21.15 -10.78
C TYR A 364 -23.17 -22.08 -10.90
N TYR A 365 -22.64 -22.47 -9.78
CA TYR A 365 -21.60 -23.49 -9.66
C TYR A 365 -21.86 -24.36 -8.43
N VAL A 366 -21.31 -25.55 -8.43
CA VAL A 366 -21.29 -26.47 -7.29
C VAL A 366 -20.00 -27.27 -7.32
N LEU A 367 -19.37 -27.45 -6.15
CA LEU A 367 -18.18 -28.26 -6.05
C LEU A 367 -18.51 -29.73 -6.24
N ASN A 368 -17.83 -30.41 -7.18
CA ASN A 368 -17.86 -31.86 -7.32
C ASN A 368 -16.83 -32.48 -6.36
N PRO A 369 -17.28 -33.17 -5.29
CA PRO A 369 -16.37 -33.65 -4.26
C PRO A 369 -15.44 -34.78 -4.74
N ALA A 370 -15.79 -35.47 -5.84
CA ALA A 370 -14.96 -36.53 -6.40
C ALA A 370 -13.77 -36.02 -7.21
N SER A 371 -13.91 -34.87 -7.87
CA SER A 371 -12.86 -34.27 -8.70
C SER A 371 -12.21 -33.05 -8.06
N ASN A 372 -12.77 -32.53 -6.97
CA ASN A 372 -12.43 -31.25 -6.34
C ASN A 372 -12.46 -30.09 -7.33
N ARG A 373 -13.41 -30.09 -8.27
CA ARG A 373 -13.59 -29.04 -9.28
C ARG A 373 -15.04 -28.59 -9.31
N HIS A 374 -15.25 -27.32 -9.67
CA HIS A 374 -16.59 -26.80 -9.85
C HIS A 374 -17.22 -27.31 -11.16
N GLU A 375 -18.52 -27.62 -11.11
CA GLU A 375 -19.38 -27.80 -12.26
C GLU A 375 -20.34 -26.62 -12.35
N TYR A 376 -20.51 -26.09 -13.57
CA TYR A 376 -21.20 -24.83 -13.84
C TYR A 376 -22.53 -25.06 -14.52
N SER A 377 -23.50 -24.19 -14.25
CA SER A 377 -24.79 -24.22 -14.93
C SER A 377 -25.30 -22.81 -15.28
N THR A 378 -26.12 -22.76 -16.34
CA THR A 378 -26.66 -21.51 -16.86
C THR A 378 -28.06 -21.20 -16.34
N ASN A 379 -28.68 -22.12 -15.60
CA ASN A 379 -30.02 -21.97 -15.05
C ASN A 379 -30.16 -22.73 -13.72
N TYR A 380 -31.14 -22.33 -12.94
CA TYR A 380 -31.38 -22.89 -11.60
C TYR A 380 -31.76 -24.37 -11.60
N ARG A 381 -32.51 -24.86 -12.62
CA ARG A 381 -32.91 -26.27 -12.69
C ARG A 381 -31.68 -27.19 -12.78
N ASP A 382 -30.76 -26.85 -13.69
CA ASP A 382 -29.54 -27.64 -13.88
C ASP A 382 -28.64 -27.59 -12.66
N HIS A 383 -28.57 -26.43 -11.98
CA HIS A 383 -27.87 -26.28 -10.71
C HIS A 383 -28.44 -27.24 -9.63
N VAL A 384 -29.77 -27.25 -9.43
CA VAL A 384 -30.42 -28.15 -8.46
C VAL A 384 -30.13 -29.62 -8.79
N ASN A 385 -30.12 -29.98 -10.06
CA ASN A 385 -29.77 -31.35 -10.49
C ASN A 385 -28.32 -31.71 -10.10
N LEU A 386 -27.37 -30.76 -10.26
CA LEU A 386 -25.99 -30.95 -9.86
C LEU A 386 -25.85 -31.06 -8.32
N VAL A 387 -26.52 -30.16 -7.58
CA VAL A 387 -26.55 -30.22 -6.11
C VAL A 387 -27.04 -31.56 -5.60
N ASN A 388 -28.19 -32.04 -6.11
CA ASN A 388 -28.76 -33.35 -5.72
C ASN A 388 -27.82 -34.50 -6.07
N LYS A 389 -27.18 -34.47 -7.24
CA LYS A 389 -26.18 -35.46 -7.69
C LYS A 389 -25.01 -35.59 -6.68
N TYR A 390 -24.61 -34.52 -6.02
CA TYR A 390 -23.48 -34.48 -5.08
C TYR A 390 -23.87 -34.59 -3.62
N ALA A 391 -25.13 -34.29 -3.26
CA ALA A 391 -25.65 -34.49 -1.90
C ALA A 391 -25.88 -35.95 -1.55
N GLU A 392 -26.07 -36.83 -2.55
CA GLU A 392 -26.33 -38.28 -2.38
C GLU A 392 -25.07 -39.14 -2.24
N LYS A 393 -23.88 -38.50 -2.19
CA LYS A 393 -22.59 -39.20 -2.03
C LYS A 393 -21.89 -38.82 -0.74
#